data_bd3349278f0c29a07bc34ad13e79cf3e
#
_entry.id   bd3349278f0c29a07bc34ad13e79cf3e
#
_cell.length_a   1.000
_cell.length_b   1.000
_cell.length_c   1.000
_cell.angle_alpha   90.00
_cell.angle_beta   90.00
_cell.angle_gamma   90.00
#
_symmetry.space_group_name_H-M   'P 1'
#
loop_
_entity.id
_entity.type
_entity.pdbx_description
1 polymer ?
#
loop_
_entity_poly.entity_id
_entity_poly.type
_entity_poly.pdbx_seq_one_letter_code
_entity_poly.pdbx_strand_id
1 'polypeptide(L)'
;MEIVLKKLDELKPYAKNPRINDDAVEYVMNSIKEFGFKVPLVIDKNGVIVTGHTRYKASQKLGLKEVPCIVANDLTDKQLQAFRIADNKVSDYSIWDNKLLLDELEDINFEIFTGFDVSDLFEDIKDLNELDEKDTEVIDDNDDGVVYVIQFKTQNKELMEEIKELINGTEGAIYE
;
A
#
# COMPACT_ATOMS: atom_id res chain seq x y z
N MET A 1 -12.86 22.66 10.80
CA MET A 1 -12.84 21.17 10.96
C MET A 1 -12.01 20.88 12.18
N GLU A 2 -12.52 20.15 13.15
CA GLU A 2 -11.85 19.85 14.42
C GLU A 2 -11.71 18.34 14.57
N ILE A 3 -10.56 17.90 15.10
CA ILE A 3 -10.31 16.51 15.43
C ILE A 3 -10.67 16.30 16.90
N VAL A 4 -11.54 15.36 17.16
CA VAL A 4 -11.99 14.99 18.51
C VAL A 4 -11.61 13.53 18.80
N LEU A 5 -11.22 13.20 20.03
CA LEU A 5 -11.08 11.83 20.45
C LEU A 5 -12.44 11.23 20.79
N LYS A 6 -12.73 10.07 20.26
CA LYS A 6 -13.95 9.31 20.53
C LYS A 6 -13.60 7.92 21.04
N LYS A 7 -14.36 7.46 22.02
CA LYS A 7 -14.26 6.08 22.51
C LYS A 7 -14.70 5.13 21.39
N LEU A 8 -13.99 4.03 21.28
CA LEU A 8 -14.23 3.06 20.23
C LEU A 8 -15.62 2.41 20.33
N ASP A 9 -16.13 2.26 21.55
CA ASP A 9 -17.47 1.72 21.83
C ASP A 9 -18.63 2.70 21.49
N GLU A 10 -18.34 4.00 21.34
CA GLU A 10 -19.31 5.00 20.88
C GLU A 10 -19.48 5.00 19.36
N LEU A 11 -18.55 4.36 18.63
CA LEU A 11 -18.53 4.34 17.18
C LEU A 11 -19.34 3.16 16.61
N LYS A 12 -20.09 3.45 15.56
CA LYS A 12 -20.96 2.46 14.90
C LYS A 12 -20.52 2.26 13.46
N PRO A 13 -20.10 1.05 13.07
CA PRO A 13 -19.88 0.75 11.67
C PRO A 13 -21.16 0.96 10.85
N TYR A 14 -21.02 1.51 9.64
CA TYR A 14 -22.16 1.62 8.73
C TYR A 14 -22.55 0.24 8.20
N ALA A 15 -23.75 -0.24 8.56
CA ALA A 15 -24.21 -1.61 8.28
C ALA A 15 -24.28 -1.97 6.78
N LYS A 16 -24.45 -0.98 5.90
CA LYS A 16 -24.53 -1.16 4.44
C LYS A 16 -23.24 -0.76 3.74
N ASN A 17 -22.07 -0.92 4.40
CA ASN A 17 -20.79 -0.65 3.76
C ASN A 17 -20.53 -1.67 2.64
N PRO A 18 -20.43 -1.23 1.37
CA PRO A 18 -20.26 -2.16 0.25
C PRO A 18 -18.81 -2.66 0.09
N ARG A 19 -17.84 -2.05 0.79
CA ARG A 19 -16.42 -2.39 0.63
C ARG A 19 -16.02 -3.51 1.58
N ILE A 20 -15.48 -4.59 1.00
CA ILE A 20 -14.83 -5.68 1.73
C ILE A 20 -13.36 -5.27 1.92
N ASN A 21 -12.88 -5.25 3.16
CA ASN A 21 -11.56 -4.72 3.49
C ASN A 21 -10.87 -5.50 4.62
N ASP A 22 -11.22 -6.76 4.80
CA ASP A 22 -10.70 -7.56 5.91
C ASP A 22 -9.19 -7.83 5.75
N ASP A 23 -8.74 -8.08 4.53
CA ASP A 23 -7.32 -8.32 4.22
C ASP A 23 -6.46 -7.07 4.47
N ALA A 24 -7.00 -5.88 4.27
CA ALA A 24 -6.30 -4.63 4.53
C ALA A 24 -6.14 -4.29 6.03
N VAL A 25 -6.82 -5.01 6.94
CA VAL A 25 -6.80 -4.65 8.37
C VAL A 25 -5.43 -4.83 8.98
N GLU A 26 -4.68 -5.85 8.61
CA GLU A 26 -3.34 -6.11 9.15
C GLU A 26 -2.33 -5.06 8.71
N TYR A 27 -2.37 -4.66 7.45
CA TYR A 27 -1.55 -3.56 6.94
C TYR A 27 -1.82 -2.25 7.69
N VAL A 28 -3.09 -1.93 7.93
CA VAL A 28 -3.47 -0.74 8.70
C VAL A 28 -3.05 -0.84 10.17
N MET A 29 -3.11 -2.04 10.77
CA MET A 29 -2.61 -2.26 12.13
C MET A 29 -1.10 -1.99 12.22
N ASN A 30 -0.32 -2.49 11.27
CA ASN A 30 1.11 -2.29 11.23
C ASN A 30 1.45 -0.80 11.01
N SER A 31 0.75 -0.13 10.11
CA SER A 31 0.89 1.31 9.91
C SER A 31 0.58 2.12 11.19
N ILE A 32 -0.48 1.74 11.93
CA ILE A 32 -0.81 2.42 13.20
C ILE A 32 0.25 2.14 14.28
N LYS A 33 0.82 0.94 14.32
CA LYS A 33 1.91 0.61 15.27
C LYS A 33 3.17 1.40 14.98
N GLU A 34 3.54 1.51 13.70
CA GLU A 34 4.76 2.18 13.25
C GLU A 34 4.66 3.70 13.42
N PHE A 35 3.61 4.28 12.84
CA PHE A 35 3.51 5.74 12.73
C PHE A 35 2.56 6.39 13.75
N GLY A 36 1.81 5.58 14.49
CA GLY A 36 0.67 6.06 15.27
C GLY A 36 -0.54 6.38 14.39
N PHE A 37 -1.62 6.81 15.04
CA PHE A 37 -2.88 7.12 14.35
C PHE A 37 -2.81 8.49 13.66
N LYS A 38 -2.40 8.56 12.39
CA LYS A 38 -2.16 9.80 11.65
C LYS A 38 -3.37 10.30 10.85
N VAL A 39 -4.26 9.40 10.42
CA VAL A 39 -5.41 9.73 9.58
C VAL A 39 -6.70 9.46 10.36
N PRO A 40 -7.44 10.50 10.81
CA PRO A 40 -8.66 10.34 11.60
C PRO A 40 -9.76 9.56 10.86
N LEU A 41 -10.71 8.98 11.62
CA LEU A 41 -11.97 8.52 11.05
C LEU A 41 -12.89 9.73 10.77
N VAL A 42 -13.75 9.61 9.77
CA VAL A 42 -14.86 10.54 9.60
C VAL A 42 -16.14 9.87 10.09
N ILE A 43 -16.87 10.54 10.97
CA ILE A 43 -18.12 10.04 11.56
C ILE A 43 -19.24 11.07 11.36
N ASP A 44 -20.47 10.62 11.37
CA ASP A 44 -21.62 11.51 11.46
C ASP A 44 -21.89 11.99 12.90
N LYS A 45 -22.89 12.83 13.07
CA LYS A 45 -23.33 13.35 14.39
C LYS A 45 -23.80 12.26 15.38
N ASN A 46 -24.15 11.06 14.88
CA ASN A 46 -24.64 9.93 15.67
C ASN A 46 -23.53 8.90 15.96
N GLY A 47 -22.28 9.19 15.57
CA GLY A 47 -21.13 8.30 15.71
C GLY A 47 -21.07 7.18 14.66
N VAL A 48 -21.89 7.26 13.59
CA VAL A 48 -21.81 6.29 12.50
C VAL A 48 -20.62 6.61 11.60
N ILE A 49 -19.80 5.61 11.34
CA ILE A 49 -18.58 5.77 10.52
C ILE A 49 -18.96 6.06 9.07
N VAL A 50 -18.42 7.16 8.57
CA VAL A 50 -18.53 7.60 7.16
C VAL A 50 -17.35 7.06 6.37
N THR A 51 -16.10 7.34 6.81
CA THR A 51 -14.88 6.76 6.23
C THR A 51 -13.95 6.22 7.33
N GLY A 52 -13.09 5.26 6.97
CA GLY A 52 -12.11 4.66 7.88
C GLY A 52 -12.55 3.38 8.57
N HIS A 53 -13.47 2.59 7.98
CA HIS A 53 -13.91 1.31 8.53
C HIS A 53 -12.76 0.32 8.79
N THR A 54 -11.74 0.29 7.91
CA THR A 54 -10.54 -0.54 8.10
C THR A 54 -9.75 -0.10 9.33
N ARG A 55 -9.57 1.23 9.50
CA ARG A 55 -8.91 1.80 10.69
C ARG A 55 -9.68 1.51 11.97
N TYR A 56 -11.00 1.54 11.93
CA TYR A 56 -11.84 1.14 13.06
C TYR A 56 -11.62 -0.34 13.44
N LYS A 57 -11.66 -1.26 12.45
CA LYS A 57 -11.39 -2.69 12.68
C LYS A 57 -9.96 -2.93 13.21
N ALA A 58 -8.98 -2.24 12.65
CA ALA A 58 -7.59 -2.28 13.11
C ALA A 58 -7.48 -1.81 14.56
N SER A 59 -8.14 -0.71 14.92
CA SER A 59 -8.17 -0.18 16.28
C SER A 59 -8.77 -1.15 17.28
N GLN A 60 -9.83 -1.87 16.90
CA GLN A 60 -10.43 -2.93 17.72
C GLN A 60 -9.43 -4.06 17.98
N LYS A 61 -8.76 -4.56 16.93
CA LYS A 61 -7.75 -5.62 17.05
C LYS A 61 -6.53 -5.17 17.87
N LEU A 62 -6.16 -3.88 17.80
CA LEU A 62 -5.08 -3.30 18.59
C LEU A 62 -5.48 -3.01 20.07
N GLY A 63 -6.76 -3.15 20.41
CA GLY A 63 -7.25 -2.87 21.76
C GLY A 63 -7.22 -1.37 22.14
N LEU A 64 -7.25 -0.48 21.13
CA LEU A 64 -7.29 0.96 21.39
C LEU A 64 -8.62 1.33 22.06
N LYS A 65 -8.57 2.24 23.02
CA LYS A 65 -9.78 2.71 23.73
C LYS A 65 -10.43 3.89 23.06
N GLU A 66 -9.63 4.75 22.45
CA GLU A 66 -10.05 5.99 21.81
C GLU A 66 -9.33 6.15 20.49
N VAL A 67 -9.98 6.80 19.53
CA VAL A 67 -9.43 7.10 18.20
C VAL A 67 -9.77 8.52 17.78
N PRO A 68 -8.92 9.19 16.99
CA PRO A 68 -9.20 10.51 16.47
C PRO A 68 -10.28 10.45 15.40
N CYS A 69 -11.25 11.33 15.51
CA CYS A 69 -12.39 11.45 14.62
C CYS A 69 -12.62 12.88 14.16
N ILE A 70 -13.14 13.03 12.96
CA ILE A 70 -13.72 14.26 12.44
C ILE A 70 -15.23 14.05 12.37
N VAL A 71 -16.01 14.99 12.93
CA VAL A 71 -17.46 14.94 12.86
C VAL A 71 -17.94 15.72 11.65
N ALA A 72 -18.52 15.01 10.66
CA ALA A 72 -19.15 15.59 9.48
C ALA A 72 -20.58 16.02 9.82
N ASN A 73 -20.73 17.18 10.45
CA ASN A 73 -22.01 17.74 10.87
C ASN A 73 -22.61 18.76 9.87
N ASP A 74 -21.88 19.05 8.82
CA ASP A 74 -22.17 19.99 7.73
C ASP A 74 -22.80 19.32 6.49
N LEU A 75 -22.90 17.97 6.50
CA LEU A 75 -23.42 17.20 5.40
C LEU A 75 -24.82 16.62 5.72
N THR A 76 -25.68 16.59 4.71
CA THR A 76 -26.95 15.88 4.77
C THR A 76 -26.75 14.36 4.69
N ASP A 77 -27.73 13.55 5.10
CA ASP A 77 -27.65 12.08 5.05
C ASP A 77 -27.36 11.56 3.64
N LYS A 78 -27.92 12.18 2.59
CA LYS A 78 -27.65 11.85 1.19
C LYS A 78 -26.19 12.18 0.80
N GLN A 79 -25.68 13.31 1.26
CA GLN A 79 -24.27 13.69 1.02
C GLN A 79 -23.31 12.77 1.77
N LEU A 80 -23.63 12.36 3.01
CA LEU A 80 -22.84 11.37 3.76
C LEU A 80 -22.80 10.02 3.04
N GLN A 81 -23.94 9.58 2.46
CA GLN A 81 -23.99 8.36 1.67
C GLN A 81 -23.14 8.47 0.40
N ALA A 82 -23.25 9.57 -0.33
CA ALA A 82 -22.46 9.83 -1.53
C ALA A 82 -20.94 9.94 -1.20
N PHE A 83 -20.60 10.61 -0.10
CA PHE A 83 -19.21 10.77 0.33
C PHE A 83 -18.56 9.43 0.68
N ARG A 84 -19.25 8.50 1.35
CA ARG A 84 -18.73 7.14 1.58
C ARG A 84 -18.29 6.44 0.31
N ILE A 85 -19.10 6.58 -0.76
CA ILE A 85 -18.81 5.93 -2.04
C ILE A 85 -17.66 6.66 -2.73
N ALA A 86 -17.72 7.99 -2.79
CA ALA A 86 -16.74 8.81 -3.47
C ALA A 86 -15.33 8.67 -2.86
N ASP A 87 -15.21 8.73 -1.54
CA ASP A 87 -13.94 8.60 -0.81
C ASP A 87 -13.22 7.27 -1.14
N ASN A 88 -13.99 6.19 -1.22
CA ASN A 88 -13.41 4.91 -1.63
C ASN A 88 -13.09 4.85 -3.13
N LYS A 89 -13.98 5.40 -3.99
CA LYS A 89 -13.83 5.29 -5.44
C LYS A 89 -12.67 6.13 -5.97
N VAL A 90 -12.45 7.32 -5.39
CA VAL A 90 -11.34 8.20 -5.80
C VAL A 90 -9.99 7.52 -5.63
N SER A 91 -9.82 6.71 -4.61
CA SER A 91 -8.57 5.95 -4.39
C SER A 91 -8.27 4.95 -5.51
N ASP A 92 -9.31 4.44 -6.18
CA ASP A 92 -9.14 3.46 -7.28
C ASP A 92 -8.60 4.10 -8.58
N TYR A 93 -8.57 5.43 -8.68
CA TYR A 93 -8.04 6.16 -9.86
C TYR A 93 -6.56 6.53 -9.71
N SER A 94 -5.97 6.31 -8.54
CA SER A 94 -4.55 6.56 -8.32
C SER A 94 -3.75 5.32 -8.69
N ILE A 95 -2.66 5.53 -9.43
CA ILE A 95 -1.66 4.51 -9.75
C ILE A 95 -0.30 4.97 -9.25
N TRP A 96 0.57 4.04 -8.97
CA TRP A 96 1.93 4.33 -8.57
C TRP A 96 2.82 4.59 -9.79
N ASP A 97 3.71 5.56 -9.69
CA ASP A 97 4.89 5.63 -10.54
C ASP A 97 5.92 4.67 -9.92
N ASN A 98 6.06 3.48 -10.52
CA ASN A 98 6.86 2.41 -9.93
C ASN A 98 8.34 2.78 -9.82
N LYS A 99 8.85 3.62 -10.73
CA LYS A 99 10.23 4.09 -10.68
C LYS A 99 10.46 5.02 -9.49
N LEU A 100 9.60 6.04 -9.34
CA LEU A 100 9.70 6.96 -8.19
C LEU A 100 9.42 6.24 -6.88
N LEU A 101 8.51 5.27 -6.87
CA LEU A 101 8.22 4.45 -5.70
C LEU A 101 9.45 3.64 -5.27
N LEU A 102 10.16 3.04 -6.23
CA LEU A 102 11.37 2.27 -5.94
C LEU A 102 12.45 3.17 -5.34
N ASP A 103 12.70 4.34 -5.93
CA ASP A 103 13.69 5.31 -5.44
C ASP A 103 13.38 5.70 -3.97
N GLU A 104 12.11 5.98 -3.63
CA GLU A 104 11.68 6.30 -2.25
C GLU A 104 11.85 5.11 -1.28
N LEU A 105 11.57 3.88 -1.74
CA LEU A 105 11.75 2.68 -0.91
C LEU A 105 13.23 2.38 -0.66
N GLU A 106 14.10 2.61 -1.64
CA GLU A 106 15.55 2.48 -1.49
C GLU A 106 16.11 3.50 -0.50
N ASP A 107 15.62 4.74 -0.52
CA ASP A 107 16.05 5.81 0.39
C ASP A 107 15.78 5.46 1.87
N ILE A 108 14.72 4.71 2.14
CA ILE A 108 14.41 4.21 3.50
C ILE A 108 15.00 2.83 3.80
N ASN A 109 15.83 2.27 2.92
CA ASN A 109 16.46 0.94 3.03
C ASN A 109 15.49 -0.22 3.29
N PHE A 110 14.23 -0.09 2.92
CA PHE A 110 13.16 -1.08 3.20
C PHE A 110 12.98 -1.44 4.69
N GLU A 111 13.56 -0.68 5.61
CA GLU A 111 13.54 -0.97 7.06
C GLU A 111 12.22 -0.57 7.72
N ILE A 112 11.52 0.41 7.15
CA ILE A 112 10.29 0.98 7.70
C ILE A 112 9.09 0.36 6.97
N PHE A 113 8.07 -0.02 7.73
CA PHE A 113 6.85 -0.59 7.16
C PHE A 113 6.17 0.39 6.20
N THR A 114 6.03 0.01 4.93
CA THR A 114 5.33 0.78 3.89
C THR A 114 4.07 0.09 3.39
N GLY A 115 3.96 -1.20 3.61
CA GLY A 115 2.89 -2.04 3.09
C GLY A 115 3.19 -2.64 1.71
N PHE A 116 4.32 -2.30 1.11
CA PHE A 116 4.82 -2.96 -0.09
C PHE A 116 5.64 -4.18 0.28
N ASP A 117 5.44 -5.25 -0.49
CA ASP A 117 6.35 -6.38 -0.53
C ASP A 117 7.36 -6.15 -1.67
N VAL A 118 8.63 -6.41 -1.39
CA VAL A 118 9.69 -6.23 -2.39
C VAL A 118 9.48 -7.16 -3.58
N SER A 119 8.93 -8.36 -3.35
CA SER A 119 8.61 -9.32 -4.40
C SER A 119 7.58 -8.80 -5.40
N ASP A 120 6.53 -8.13 -4.90
CA ASP A 120 5.48 -7.57 -5.73
C ASP A 120 6.01 -6.47 -6.67
N LEU A 121 6.94 -5.65 -6.17
CA LEU A 121 7.59 -4.60 -6.96
C LEU A 121 8.46 -5.15 -8.10
N PHE A 122 9.14 -6.27 -7.86
CA PHE A 122 9.97 -6.89 -8.90
C PHE A 122 9.12 -7.57 -9.99
N GLU A 123 7.93 -8.11 -9.67
CA GLU A 123 7.00 -8.62 -10.68
C GLU A 123 6.50 -7.49 -11.58
N ASP A 124 6.06 -6.37 -10.99
CA ASP A 124 5.59 -5.19 -11.73
C ASP A 124 6.69 -4.60 -12.63
N ILE A 125 7.96 -4.61 -12.19
CA ILE A 125 9.09 -4.12 -12.99
C ILE A 125 9.43 -5.06 -14.16
N LYS A 126 9.30 -6.38 -13.98
CA LYS A 126 9.48 -7.34 -15.07
C LYS A 126 8.46 -7.09 -16.18
N ASP A 127 7.19 -6.92 -15.81
CA ASP A 127 6.12 -6.64 -16.78
C ASP A 127 6.34 -5.31 -17.52
N LEU A 128 6.92 -4.29 -16.87
CA LEU A 128 7.27 -3.02 -17.52
C LEU A 128 8.45 -3.18 -18.49
N ASN A 129 9.47 -3.94 -18.14
CA ASN A 129 10.61 -4.20 -19.01
C ASN A 129 10.21 -5.02 -20.25
N GLU A 130 9.27 -5.98 -20.10
CA GLU A 130 8.73 -6.73 -21.26
C GLU A 130 7.89 -5.86 -22.21
N LEU A 131 7.37 -4.72 -21.75
CA LEU A 131 6.67 -3.75 -22.59
C LEU A 131 7.63 -2.83 -23.36
N ASP A 132 8.76 -2.45 -22.76
CA ASP A 132 9.81 -1.65 -23.42
C ASP A 132 10.61 -2.46 -24.44
N GLU A 133 10.73 -3.78 -24.28
CA GLU A 133 11.40 -4.65 -25.26
C GLU A 133 10.63 -4.79 -26.59
N LYS A 134 9.36 -4.45 -26.65
CA LYS A 134 8.57 -4.48 -27.88
C LYS A 134 8.84 -3.32 -28.85
N ASP A 135 9.47 -2.25 -28.40
CA ASP A 135 9.82 -1.08 -29.20
C ASP A 135 11.32 -1.00 -29.57
N THR A 136 12.16 -1.94 -29.12
CA THR A 136 13.53 -2.05 -29.59
C THR A 136 13.59 -2.96 -30.80
N GLU A 137 13.80 -2.38 -32.00
CA GLU A 137 14.18 -3.13 -33.19
C GLU A 137 15.44 -3.95 -32.89
N VAL A 138 15.31 -5.26 -32.86
CA VAL A 138 16.43 -6.18 -32.76
C VAL A 138 17.22 -6.05 -34.07
N ILE A 139 18.35 -5.38 -34.01
CA ILE A 139 19.37 -5.49 -35.07
C ILE A 139 20.04 -6.85 -34.82
N ASP A 140 19.59 -7.83 -35.60
CA ASP A 140 20.21 -9.14 -35.69
C ASP A 140 21.51 -9.01 -36.50
N ASP A 141 22.65 -9.05 -35.84
CA ASP A 141 23.91 -9.48 -36.45
C ASP A 141 24.86 -10.06 -35.40
N ASN A 142 24.99 -11.37 -35.47
CA ASN A 142 25.95 -12.25 -34.77
C ASN A 142 25.57 -12.77 -33.38
N ASP A 143 25.52 -14.03 -33.35
CA ASP A 143 25.62 -15.16 -32.38
C ASP A 143 26.44 -14.93 -31.08
N ASP A 144 26.38 -13.76 -30.49
CA ASP A 144 26.91 -13.47 -29.16
C ASP A 144 25.76 -13.14 -28.25
N GLY A 145 25.47 -14.08 -27.33
CA GLY A 145 24.32 -13.99 -26.41
C GLY A 145 24.27 -12.64 -25.69
N VAL A 146 23.08 -12.05 -25.69
CA VAL A 146 22.83 -10.79 -24.96
C VAL A 146 22.93 -11.09 -23.47
N VAL A 147 23.88 -10.48 -22.79
CA VAL A 147 24.05 -10.58 -21.35
C VAL A 147 23.39 -9.37 -20.69
N TYR A 148 22.30 -9.59 -19.98
CA TYR A 148 21.71 -8.56 -19.13
C TYR A 148 22.47 -8.51 -17.81
N VAL A 149 23.10 -7.39 -17.50
CA VAL A 149 23.78 -7.16 -16.22
C VAL A 149 22.86 -6.32 -15.34
N ILE A 150 22.28 -6.93 -14.33
CA ILE A 150 21.51 -6.23 -13.30
C ILE A 150 22.43 -6.08 -12.08
N GLN A 151 22.74 -4.84 -11.69
CA GLN A 151 23.53 -4.57 -10.50
C GLN A 151 22.63 -4.22 -9.32
N PHE A 152 22.66 -5.02 -8.28
CA PHE A 152 22.03 -4.72 -7.01
C PHE A 152 23.08 -4.30 -5.98
N LYS A 153 22.83 -3.19 -5.27
CA LYS A 153 23.60 -2.79 -4.09
C LYS A 153 22.67 -2.73 -2.91
N THR A 154 22.78 -3.65 -1.98
CA THR A 154 22.07 -3.60 -0.70
C THR A 154 23.02 -3.90 0.45
N GLN A 155 22.79 -3.25 1.59
CA GLN A 155 23.49 -3.57 2.85
C GLN A 155 22.68 -4.62 3.69
N ASN A 156 21.44 -4.92 3.28
CA ASN A 156 20.62 -5.93 3.93
C ASN A 156 21.03 -7.33 3.45
N LYS A 157 21.63 -8.13 4.36
CA LYS A 157 22.14 -9.46 4.04
C LYS A 157 21.04 -10.48 3.76
N GLU A 158 19.89 -10.37 4.42
CA GLU A 158 18.74 -11.27 4.21
C GLU A 158 18.16 -11.06 2.81
N LEU A 159 17.93 -9.81 2.42
CA LEU A 159 17.47 -9.47 1.08
C LEU A 159 18.46 -9.93 -0.01
N MET A 160 19.78 -9.83 0.25
CA MET A 160 20.79 -10.32 -0.70
C MET A 160 20.72 -11.83 -0.88
N GLU A 161 20.45 -12.60 0.17
CA GLU A 161 20.31 -14.06 0.06
C GLU A 161 19.01 -14.45 -0.65
N GLU A 162 17.90 -13.74 -0.43
CA GLU A 162 16.65 -13.95 -1.16
C GLU A 162 16.82 -13.67 -2.66
N ILE A 163 17.49 -12.57 -3.02
CA ILE A 163 17.80 -12.23 -4.43
C ILE A 163 18.67 -13.32 -5.05
N LYS A 164 19.69 -13.84 -4.33
CA LYS A 164 20.53 -14.94 -4.82
C LYS A 164 19.75 -16.22 -5.04
N GLU A 165 18.80 -16.56 -4.17
CA GLU A 165 17.96 -17.75 -4.34
C GLU A 165 17.05 -17.61 -5.58
N LEU A 166 16.48 -16.43 -5.79
CA LEU A 166 15.68 -16.12 -6.98
C LEU A 166 16.51 -16.24 -8.28
N ILE A 167 17.74 -15.72 -8.29
CA ILE A 167 18.63 -15.76 -9.45
C ILE A 167 19.13 -17.18 -9.70
N ASN A 168 19.43 -17.96 -8.66
CA ASN A 168 19.90 -19.36 -8.80
C ASN A 168 18.90 -20.29 -9.46
N GLY A 169 17.61 -19.95 -9.47
CA GLY A 169 16.56 -20.66 -10.20
C GLY A 169 16.51 -20.34 -11.70
N THR A 170 17.26 -19.36 -12.17
CA THR A 170 17.22 -18.89 -13.55
C THR A 170 18.42 -19.45 -14.33
N GLU A 171 18.15 -20.21 -15.40
CA GLU A 171 19.18 -20.85 -16.23
C GLU A 171 20.04 -19.76 -16.91
N GLY A 172 21.33 -19.75 -16.66
CA GLY A 172 22.28 -18.81 -17.27
C GLY A 172 22.65 -17.57 -16.42
N ALA A 173 22.14 -17.41 -15.22
CA ALA A 173 22.53 -16.30 -14.34
C ALA A 173 23.94 -16.52 -13.76
N ILE A 174 24.80 -15.50 -13.89
CA ILE A 174 26.14 -15.47 -13.30
C ILE A 174 26.21 -14.26 -12.36
N TYR A 175 26.65 -14.45 -11.11
CA TYR A 175 26.90 -13.37 -10.16
C TYR A 175 28.33 -13.39 -9.66
N GLU A 176 28.94 -12.22 -9.49
CA GLU A 176 30.26 -12.03 -8.90
C GLU A 176 30.16 -11.33 -7.54
#